data_ef105a26c2efc8e96670a768356c5b86
#
_entry.id   ef105a26c2efc8e96670a768356c5b86
#
_cell.length_a   1.000
_cell.length_b   1.000
_cell.length_c   1.000
_cell.angle_alpha   90.00
_cell.angle_beta   90.00
_cell.angle_gamma   90.00
#
_symmetry.space_group_name_H-M   'P 1'
#
loop_
_entity.id
_entity.type
_entity.pdbx_description
1 polymer ?
#
loop_
_entity_poly.entity_id
_entity_poly.type
_entity_poly.pdbx_seq_one_letter_code
_entity_poly.pdbx_strand_id
1 'polypeptide(L)'
;MEKGLGFSHFLAQIDGVGISVLVLLLSLSVASWYLIITKSIANYIAKRRAEAFLKHFWSFDSLQAVNVEFKNTAPNNAFAELAKLGIDAAADSKIHGSYKLAAAGGTSEFLTRALRNGIDQEATRVENGLTLIASAGSAAPYIGLFGTVWGIYHALIQIGLSGQGTLDKVAGPVGEALIMTALGLAVAIPAVLAYNAFVRRNRIWLAHLDAFAHDLFILITVGDNNDAPAASLQSSPKTDMEITVASIEGRQ
;
A
#
# COMPACT_ATOMS: atom_id res chain seq x y z
N MET A 1 23.16 -2.04 -50.86
CA MET A 1 22.66 -3.00 -49.84
C MET A 1 23.09 -2.48 -48.50
N GLU A 2 22.28 -1.62 -47.90
CA GLU A 2 22.43 -1.22 -46.50
C GLU A 2 22.05 -2.42 -45.60
N LYS A 3 22.99 -3.29 -45.36
CA LYS A 3 22.85 -4.30 -44.32
C LYS A 3 23.12 -3.61 -43.00
N GLY A 4 22.07 -3.13 -42.38
CA GLY A 4 21.86 -3.22 -40.97
C GLY A 4 23.04 -2.85 -40.07
N LEU A 5 23.45 -1.57 -40.05
CA LEU A 5 23.96 -0.92 -38.84
C LEU A 5 22.80 -0.91 -37.82
N GLY A 6 22.43 -2.07 -37.32
CA GLY A 6 21.24 -2.28 -36.54
C GLY A 6 21.59 -3.06 -35.27
N PHE A 7 20.60 -3.22 -34.45
CA PHE A 7 20.61 -3.94 -33.17
C PHE A 7 21.26 -5.35 -33.28
N SER A 8 21.15 -6.03 -34.43
CA SER A 8 21.82 -7.32 -34.70
C SER A 8 23.33 -7.22 -34.75
N HIS A 9 23.88 -6.13 -35.29
CA HIS A 9 25.32 -5.89 -35.33
C HIS A 9 25.85 -5.56 -33.94
N PHE A 10 25.11 -4.74 -33.17
CA PHE A 10 25.40 -4.48 -31.77
C PHE A 10 25.49 -5.78 -30.95
N LEU A 11 24.52 -6.69 -31.07
CA LEU A 11 24.54 -7.97 -30.37
C LEU A 11 25.70 -8.90 -30.75
N ALA A 12 26.17 -8.78 -31.97
CA ALA A 12 27.30 -9.63 -32.47
C ALA A 12 28.65 -9.11 -32.00
N GLN A 13 28.79 -7.83 -31.64
CA GLN A 13 30.07 -7.23 -31.22
C GLN A 13 30.20 -7.01 -29.71
N ILE A 14 29.09 -7.18 -28.97
CA ILE A 14 29.09 -6.97 -27.53
C ILE A 14 29.94 -8.03 -26.82
N ASP A 15 30.74 -7.59 -25.86
CA ASP A 15 31.57 -8.48 -25.03
C ASP A 15 30.77 -9.10 -23.87
N GLY A 16 31.39 -9.99 -23.08
CA GLY A 16 30.71 -10.67 -21.95
C GLY A 16 30.17 -9.72 -20.89
N VAL A 17 30.83 -8.58 -20.65
CA VAL A 17 30.36 -7.59 -19.68
C VAL A 17 29.14 -6.86 -20.23
N GLY A 18 29.17 -6.44 -21.48
CA GLY A 18 28.03 -5.82 -22.13
C GLY A 18 26.80 -6.73 -22.19
N ILE A 19 26.99 -8.04 -22.48
CA ILE A 19 25.94 -9.05 -22.44
C ILE A 19 25.35 -9.12 -21.01
N SER A 20 26.18 -9.13 -19.98
CA SER A 20 25.72 -9.16 -18.58
C SER A 20 24.88 -7.94 -18.21
N VAL A 21 25.31 -6.76 -18.65
CA VAL A 21 24.54 -5.50 -18.47
C VAL A 21 23.20 -5.58 -19.20
N LEU A 22 23.18 -6.06 -20.43
CA LEU A 22 21.96 -6.20 -21.23
C LEU A 22 20.98 -7.17 -20.56
N VAL A 23 21.45 -8.34 -20.11
CA VAL A 23 20.64 -9.34 -19.42
C VAL A 23 20.06 -8.77 -18.11
N LEU A 24 20.86 -8.00 -17.36
CA LEU A 24 20.41 -7.34 -16.14
C LEU A 24 19.31 -6.31 -16.42
N LEU A 25 19.50 -5.45 -17.43
CA LEU A 25 18.48 -4.47 -17.85
C LEU A 25 17.20 -5.15 -18.33
N LEU A 26 17.32 -6.22 -19.11
CA LEU A 26 16.18 -6.99 -19.59
C LEU A 26 15.42 -7.64 -18.42
N SER A 27 16.14 -8.22 -17.45
CA SER A 27 15.55 -8.81 -16.26
C SER A 27 14.78 -7.79 -15.42
N LEU A 28 15.36 -6.60 -15.20
CA LEU A 28 14.70 -5.48 -14.52
C LEU A 28 13.47 -5.01 -15.29
N SER A 29 13.55 -4.94 -16.61
CA SER A 29 12.42 -4.56 -17.47
C SER A 29 11.27 -5.54 -17.33
N VAL A 30 11.54 -6.83 -17.51
CA VAL A 30 10.52 -7.89 -17.42
C VAL A 30 9.86 -7.90 -16.03
N ALA A 31 10.68 -7.86 -14.96
CA ALA A 31 10.19 -7.85 -13.59
C ALA A 31 9.34 -6.59 -13.30
N SER A 32 9.77 -5.42 -13.77
CA SER A 32 9.01 -4.17 -13.60
C SER A 32 7.67 -4.23 -14.32
N TRP A 33 7.63 -4.63 -15.58
CA TRP A 33 6.39 -4.75 -16.35
C TRP A 33 5.45 -5.80 -15.77
N TYR A 34 5.97 -6.93 -15.31
CA TYR A 34 5.18 -7.94 -14.61
C TYR A 34 4.47 -7.34 -13.39
N LEU A 35 5.21 -6.62 -12.53
CA LEU A 35 4.63 -5.98 -11.35
C LEU A 35 3.67 -4.85 -11.69
N ILE A 36 3.97 -4.05 -12.71
CA ILE A 36 3.09 -2.95 -13.16
C ILE A 36 1.74 -3.52 -13.60
N ILE A 37 1.74 -4.55 -14.42
CA ILE A 37 0.53 -5.16 -14.95
C ILE A 37 -0.27 -5.85 -13.83
N THR A 38 0.37 -6.72 -13.05
CA THR A 38 -0.30 -7.48 -11.99
C THR A 38 -0.88 -6.57 -10.91
N LYS A 39 -0.12 -5.55 -10.45
CA LYS A 39 -0.63 -4.57 -9.49
C LYS A 39 -1.74 -3.68 -10.07
N SER A 40 -1.66 -3.29 -11.32
CA SER A 40 -2.72 -2.50 -11.96
C SER A 40 -4.03 -3.26 -11.99
N ILE A 41 -3.99 -4.54 -12.37
CA ILE A 41 -5.17 -5.42 -12.42
C ILE A 41 -5.69 -5.67 -10.99
N ALA A 42 -4.82 -6.06 -10.06
CA ALA A 42 -5.20 -6.31 -8.67
C ALA A 42 -5.86 -5.09 -8.02
N ASN A 43 -5.28 -3.92 -8.23
CA ASN A 43 -5.81 -2.67 -7.74
C ASN A 43 -7.16 -2.29 -8.35
N TYR A 44 -7.38 -2.56 -9.64
CA TYR A 44 -8.67 -2.31 -10.29
C TYR A 44 -9.76 -3.20 -9.71
N ILE A 45 -9.46 -4.48 -9.52
CA ILE A 45 -10.38 -5.45 -8.93
C ILE A 45 -10.67 -5.10 -7.47
N ALA A 46 -9.63 -4.77 -6.67
CA ALA A 46 -9.77 -4.37 -5.27
C ALA A 46 -10.69 -3.16 -5.13
N LYS A 47 -10.51 -2.13 -5.98
CA LYS A 47 -11.35 -0.95 -5.97
C LYS A 47 -12.82 -1.29 -6.24
N ARG A 48 -13.12 -2.08 -7.28
CA ARG A 48 -14.50 -2.47 -7.60
C ARG A 48 -15.15 -3.27 -6.47
N ARG A 49 -14.42 -4.21 -5.87
CA ARG A 49 -14.93 -5.00 -4.74
C ARG A 49 -15.19 -4.13 -3.50
N ALA A 50 -14.31 -3.17 -3.24
CA ALA A 50 -14.48 -2.24 -2.12
C ALA A 50 -15.70 -1.33 -2.31
N GLU A 51 -15.90 -0.77 -3.51
CA GLU A 51 -17.07 0.07 -3.82
C GLU A 51 -18.39 -0.71 -3.67
N ALA A 52 -18.43 -1.95 -4.17
CA ALA A 52 -19.59 -2.82 -4.01
C ALA A 52 -19.84 -3.16 -2.53
N PHE A 53 -18.79 -3.48 -1.78
CA PHE A 53 -18.90 -3.76 -0.34
C PHE A 53 -19.39 -2.55 0.44
N LEU A 54 -18.78 -1.37 0.25
CA LEU A 54 -19.18 -0.16 0.99
C LEU A 54 -20.63 0.20 0.73
N LYS A 55 -21.10 0.10 -0.51
CA LYS A 55 -22.50 0.34 -0.86
C LYS A 55 -23.43 -0.64 -0.13
N HIS A 56 -23.05 -1.90 -0.03
CA HIS A 56 -23.82 -2.93 0.66
C HIS A 56 -23.72 -2.77 2.18
N PHE A 57 -22.54 -2.48 2.72
CA PHE A 57 -22.30 -2.29 4.15
C PHE A 57 -23.19 -1.20 4.75
N TRP A 58 -23.30 -0.05 4.10
CA TRP A 58 -24.13 1.06 4.54
C TRP A 58 -25.65 0.86 4.31
N SER A 59 -26.06 -0.23 3.69
CA SER A 59 -27.47 -0.61 3.54
C SER A 59 -27.99 -1.52 4.67
N PHE A 60 -27.14 -1.98 5.58
CA PHE A 60 -27.57 -2.76 6.73
C PHE A 60 -28.14 -1.88 7.84
N ASP A 61 -29.26 -2.32 8.42
CA ASP A 61 -29.92 -1.60 9.52
C ASP A 61 -29.26 -1.87 10.89
N SER A 62 -28.39 -2.89 11.02
CA SER A 62 -27.74 -3.25 12.28
C SER A 62 -26.39 -3.96 12.09
N LEU A 63 -25.49 -3.79 13.09
CA LEU A 63 -24.22 -4.51 13.17
C LEU A 63 -24.39 -6.03 13.28
N GLN A 64 -25.52 -6.48 13.88
CA GLN A 64 -25.81 -7.90 14.00
C GLN A 64 -26.05 -8.53 12.61
N ALA A 65 -26.76 -7.84 11.71
CA ALA A 65 -26.97 -8.28 10.33
C ALA A 65 -25.64 -8.40 9.57
N VAL A 66 -24.74 -7.44 9.74
CA VAL A 66 -23.38 -7.47 9.17
C VAL A 66 -22.58 -8.67 9.70
N ASN A 67 -22.65 -8.96 10.99
CA ASN A 67 -21.95 -10.08 11.61
C ASN A 67 -22.45 -11.45 11.08
N VAL A 68 -23.75 -11.58 10.84
CA VAL A 68 -24.33 -12.80 10.23
C VAL A 68 -23.83 -12.96 8.79
N GLU A 69 -23.73 -11.89 8.02
CA GLU A 69 -23.20 -11.91 6.66
C GLU A 69 -21.72 -12.38 6.65
N PHE A 70 -20.89 -11.88 7.57
CA PHE A 70 -19.49 -12.31 7.68
C PHE A 70 -19.27 -13.74 8.14
N LYS A 71 -20.25 -14.35 8.81
CA LYS A 71 -20.21 -15.79 9.12
C LYS A 71 -20.41 -16.66 7.89
N ASN A 72 -21.16 -16.17 6.92
CA ASN A 72 -21.54 -16.88 5.70
C ASN A 72 -20.59 -16.58 4.53
N THR A 73 -19.96 -15.40 4.51
CA THR A 73 -19.15 -14.94 3.39
C THR A 73 -17.79 -14.46 3.90
N ALA A 74 -16.71 -15.09 3.43
CA ALA A 74 -15.36 -14.64 3.76
C ALA A 74 -15.07 -13.24 3.18
N PRO A 75 -14.41 -12.35 3.92
CA PRO A 75 -14.05 -11.03 3.42
C PRO A 75 -13.14 -11.16 2.19
N ASN A 76 -13.44 -10.40 1.14
CA ASN A 76 -12.74 -10.46 -0.14
C ASN A 76 -12.09 -9.12 -0.56
N ASN A 77 -12.07 -8.17 0.36
CA ASN A 77 -11.46 -6.85 0.18
C ASN A 77 -11.07 -6.24 1.54
N ALA A 78 -10.16 -5.25 1.53
CA ALA A 78 -9.61 -4.63 2.73
C ALA A 78 -10.66 -4.01 3.67
N PHE A 79 -11.73 -3.42 3.13
CA PHE A 79 -12.81 -2.83 3.94
C PHE A 79 -13.62 -3.90 4.67
N ALA A 80 -13.91 -5.02 4.00
CA ALA A 80 -14.59 -6.16 4.62
C ALA A 80 -13.71 -6.84 5.69
N GLU A 81 -12.40 -6.98 5.43
CA GLU A 81 -11.42 -7.48 6.39
C GLU A 81 -11.38 -6.57 7.63
N LEU A 82 -11.33 -5.26 7.44
CA LEU A 82 -11.30 -4.28 8.52
C LEU A 82 -12.62 -4.25 9.31
N ALA A 83 -13.76 -4.31 8.63
CA ALA A 83 -15.08 -4.38 9.28
C ALA A 83 -15.20 -5.62 10.15
N LYS A 84 -14.80 -6.78 9.63
CA LYS A 84 -14.79 -8.03 10.38
C LYS A 84 -13.87 -7.93 11.60
N LEU A 85 -12.65 -7.43 11.43
CA LEU A 85 -11.68 -7.25 12.52
C LEU A 85 -12.25 -6.36 13.63
N GLY A 86 -12.92 -5.26 13.29
CA GLY A 86 -13.56 -4.36 14.25
C GLY A 86 -14.71 -5.03 15.00
N ILE A 87 -15.58 -5.75 14.29
CA ILE A 87 -16.73 -6.47 14.89
C ILE A 87 -16.23 -7.62 15.79
N ASP A 88 -15.24 -8.39 15.36
CA ASP A 88 -14.66 -9.48 16.16
C ASP A 88 -13.97 -8.89 17.42
N ALA A 89 -13.24 -7.79 17.31
CA ALA A 89 -12.62 -7.11 18.46
C ALA A 89 -13.66 -6.60 19.46
N ALA A 90 -14.78 -6.05 18.97
CA ALA A 90 -15.88 -5.61 19.84
C ALA A 90 -16.55 -6.80 20.56
N ALA A 91 -16.77 -7.93 19.87
CA ALA A 91 -17.33 -9.14 20.46
C ALA A 91 -16.39 -9.73 21.52
N ASP A 92 -15.09 -9.84 21.23
CA ASP A 92 -14.07 -10.33 22.16
C ASP A 92 -13.98 -9.47 23.44
N SER A 93 -14.16 -8.15 23.30
CA SER A 93 -14.15 -7.24 24.43
C SER A 93 -15.32 -7.49 25.39
N LYS A 94 -16.49 -7.89 24.87
CA LYS A 94 -17.66 -8.25 25.67
C LYS A 94 -17.50 -9.58 26.42
N ILE A 95 -16.84 -10.57 25.81
CA ILE A 95 -16.68 -11.92 26.35
C ILE A 95 -15.55 -11.99 27.39
N HIS A 96 -14.41 -11.35 27.13
CA HIS A 96 -13.20 -11.42 27.96
C HIS A 96 -12.98 -10.16 28.82
N GLY A 97 -14.02 -9.44 29.08
CA GLY A 97 -14.20 -8.02 29.43
C GLY A 97 -13.42 -7.43 30.59
N SER A 98 -12.78 -8.16 31.52
CA SER A 98 -12.18 -7.44 32.65
C SER A 98 -10.64 -7.39 32.67
N TYR A 99 -9.97 -8.45 32.30
CA TYR A 99 -8.50 -8.51 32.43
C TYR A 99 -7.73 -7.95 31.23
N LYS A 100 -8.12 -8.31 30.01
CA LYS A 100 -7.49 -7.80 28.77
C LYS A 100 -7.83 -6.32 28.51
N LEU A 101 -9.03 -5.88 28.91
CA LEU A 101 -9.48 -4.51 28.76
C LEU A 101 -8.80 -3.55 29.72
N ALA A 102 -8.58 -3.96 30.97
CA ALA A 102 -7.83 -3.15 31.93
C ALA A 102 -6.36 -2.98 31.52
N ALA A 103 -5.75 -4.03 30.93
CA ALA A 103 -4.40 -3.97 30.39
C ALA A 103 -4.29 -3.16 29.09
N ALA A 104 -5.37 -3.02 28.33
CA ALA A 104 -5.40 -2.32 27.03
C ALA A 104 -5.89 -0.87 27.12
N GLY A 105 -6.28 -0.36 28.30
CA GLY A 105 -6.83 0.99 28.43
C GLY A 105 -8.32 1.13 28.16
N GLY A 106 -9.06 0.00 28.13
CA GLY A 106 -10.52 -0.05 27.92
C GLY A 106 -10.92 -0.56 26.52
N THR A 107 -12.21 -0.79 26.32
CA THR A 107 -12.78 -1.31 25.06
C THR A 107 -12.46 -0.42 23.85
N SER A 108 -12.56 0.88 24.02
CA SER A 108 -12.31 1.88 22.97
C SER A 108 -10.87 1.85 22.49
N GLU A 109 -9.90 1.77 23.41
CA GLU A 109 -8.48 1.69 23.08
C GLU A 109 -8.15 0.34 22.41
N PHE A 110 -8.74 -0.76 22.88
CA PHE A 110 -8.58 -2.08 22.26
C PHE A 110 -9.08 -2.10 20.82
N LEU A 111 -10.28 -1.56 20.58
CA LEU A 111 -10.87 -1.45 19.23
C LEU A 111 -10.02 -0.57 18.33
N THR A 112 -9.55 0.58 18.82
CA THR A 112 -8.69 1.50 18.08
C THR A 112 -7.40 0.80 17.64
N ARG A 113 -6.76 0.04 18.54
CA ARG A 113 -5.55 -0.72 18.21
C ARG A 113 -5.81 -1.82 17.20
N ALA A 114 -6.93 -2.52 17.30
CA ALA A 114 -7.30 -3.56 16.34
C ALA A 114 -7.51 -2.98 14.93
N LEU A 115 -8.25 -1.89 14.80
CA LEU A 115 -8.48 -1.22 13.52
C LEU A 115 -7.18 -0.67 12.93
N ARG A 116 -6.34 -0.04 13.75
CA ARG A 116 -5.04 0.48 13.31
C ARG A 116 -4.12 -0.62 12.81
N ASN A 117 -4.06 -1.76 13.52
CA ASN A 117 -3.29 -2.92 13.08
C ASN A 117 -3.80 -3.46 11.72
N GLY A 118 -5.12 -3.47 11.49
CA GLY A 118 -5.69 -3.85 10.20
C GLY A 118 -5.26 -2.91 9.06
N ILE A 119 -5.23 -1.59 9.31
CA ILE A 119 -4.75 -0.58 8.35
C ILE A 119 -3.27 -0.77 8.06
N ASP A 120 -2.44 -1.00 9.08
CA ASP A 120 -0.99 -1.20 8.94
C ASP A 120 -0.67 -2.49 8.14
N GLN A 121 -1.47 -3.55 8.32
CA GLN A 121 -1.36 -4.78 7.52
C GLN A 121 -1.70 -4.50 6.05
N GLU A 122 -2.75 -3.75 5.76
CA GLU A 122 -3.09 -3.39 4.39
C GLU A 122 -2.03 -2.46 3.78
N ALA A 123 -1.47 -1.51 4.56
CA ALA A 123 -0.35 -0.67 4.11
C ALA A 123 0.83 -1.51 3.64
N THR A 124 1.23 -2.49 4.44
CA THR A 124 2.29 -3.45 4.08
C THR A 124 1.94 -4.24 2.80
N ARG A 125 0.69 -4.65 2.64
CA ARG A 125 0.22 -5.41 1.47
C ARG A 125 0.27 -4.57 0.19
N VAL A 126 -0.17 -3.31 0.21
CA VAL A 126 -0.17 -2.46 -0.98
C VAL A 126 1.23 -1.98 -1.38
N GLU A 127 2.17 -1.93 -0.43
CA GLU A 127 3.57 -1.57 -0.67
C GLU A 127 4.41 -2.71 -1.27
N ASN A 128 3.99 -3.96 -1.10
CA ASN A 128 4.71 -5.13 -1.62
C ASN A 128 5.06 -4.96 -3.11
N GLY A 129 6.33 -5.20 -3.46
CA GLY A 129 6.85 -5.12 -4.82
C GLY A 129 7.10 -3.70 -5.35
N LEU A 130 6.70 -2.64 -4.65
CA LEU A 130 7.03 -1.27 -5.06
C LEU A 130 8.52 -0.99 -4.99
N THR A 131 9.22 -1.60 -4.03
CA THR A 131 10.68 -1.49 -3.89
C THR A 131 11.41 -1.93 -5.15
N LEU A 132 10.96 -3.02 -5.80
CA LEU A 132 11.59 -3.51 -7.03
C LEU A 132 11.36 -2.52 -8.18
N ILE A 133 10.15 -1.99 -8.34
CA ILE A 133 9.85 -0.98 -9.36
C ILE A 133 10.67 0.30 -9.13
N ALA A 134 10.78 0.75 -7.87
CA ALA A 134 11.62 1.89 -7.50
C ALA A 134 13.10 1.64 -7.81
N SER A 135 13.61 0.44 -7.47
CA SER A 135 14.99 0.06 -7.75
C SER A 135 15.29 0.00 -9.24
N ALA A 136 14.37 -0.55 -10.04
CA ALA A 136 14.51 -0.56 -11.50
C ALA A 136 14.53 0.88 -12.06
N GLY A 137 13.64 1.75 -11.58
CA GLY A 137 13.59 3.15 -11.99
C GLY A 137 14.85 3.95 -11.66
N SER A 138 15.44 3.70 -10.48
CA SER A 138 16.63 4.41 -10.02
C SER A 138 17.93 3.81 -10.54
N ALA A 139 18.07 2.48 -10.63
CA ALA A 139 19.32 1.82 -10.96
C ALA A 139 19.53 1.62 -12.46
N ALA A 140 18.46 1.38 -13.25
CA ALA A 140 18.58 1.07 -14.66
C ALA A 140 19.34 2.13 -15.49
N PRO A 141 19.18 3.45 -15.27
CA PRO A 141 19.97 4.45 -16.01
C PRO A 141 21.48 4.32 -15.74
N TYR A 142 21.88 4.06 -14.50
CA TYR A 142 23.27 3.91 -14.11
C TYR A 142 23.87 2.61 -14.65
N ILE A 143 23.08 1.54 -14.68
CA ILE A 143 23.49 0.26 -15.30
C ILE A 143 23.70 0.48 -16.81
N GLY A 144 22.80 1.18 -17.48
CA GLY A 144 22.95 1.55 -18.89
C GLY A 144 24.18 2.43 -19.15
N LEU A 145 24.40 3.44 -18.30
CA LEU A 145 25.57 4.30 -18.36
C LEU A 145 26.88 3.51 -18.17
N PHE A 146 26.89 2.58 -17.19
CA PHE A 146 28.04 1.69 -17.00
C PHE A 146 28.34 0.89 -18.28
N GLY A 147 27.31 0.32 -18.91
CA GLY A 147 27.47 -0.39 -20.18
C GLY A 147 28.03 0.49 -21.30
N THR A 148 27.60 1.73 -21.37
CA THR A 148 28.13 2.72 -22.33
C THR A 148 29.61 3.01 -22.10
N VAL A 149 29.99 3.33 -20.86
CA VAL A 149 31.39 3.65 -20.51
C VAL A 149 32.27 2.46 -20.77
N TRP A 150 31.85 1.26 -20.43
CA TRP A 150 32.56 0.03 -20.69
C TRP A 150 32.76 -0.23 -22.18
N GLY A 151 31.68 -0.09 -22.99
CA GLY A 151 31.75 -0.27 -24.45
C GLY A 151 32.65 0.73 -25.13
N ILE A 152 32.59 2.02 -24.76
CA ILE A 152 33.52 3.03 -25.32
C ILE A 152 34.96 2.74 -24.94
N TYR A 153 35.21 2.38 -23.68
CA TYR A 153 36.56 2.01 -23.20
C TYR A 153 37.17 0.89 -24.06
N HIS A 154 36.41 -0.19 -24.29
CA HIS A 154 36.87 -1.31 -25.13
C HIS A 154 37.09 -0.91 -26.59
N ALA A 155 36.18 -0.12 -27.15
CA ALA A 155 36.32 0.39 -28.51
C ALA A 155 37.60 1.21 -28.67
N LEU A 156 37.93 2.10 -27.75
CA LEU A 156 39.12 2.93 -27.79
C LEU A 156 40.42 2.09 -27.66
N ILE A 157 40.45 1.04 -26.83
CA ILE A 157 41.58 0.14 -26.73
C ILE A 157 41.83 -0.56 -28.08
N GLN A 158 40.78 -1.11 -28.70
CA GLN A 158 40.90 -1.80 -29.98
C GLN A 158 41.39 -0.91 -31.10
N ILE A 159 40.90 0.33 -31.14
CA ILE A 159 41.35 1.35 -32.10
C ILE A 159 42.84 1.68 -31.88
N GLY A 160 43.25 1.87 -30.61
CA GLY A 160 44.64 2.15 -30.25
C GLY A 160 45.58 1.01 -30.66
N LEU A 161 45.17 -0.24 -30.46
CA LEU A 161 45.96 -1.42 -30.87
C LEU A 161 46.05 -1.60 -32.41
N SER A 162 44.99 -1.23 -33.14
CA SER A 162 44.97 -1.33 -34.61
C SER A 162 45.74 -0.23 -35.32
N GLY A 163 46.11 0.85 -34.64
CA GLY A 163 46.75 2.05 -35.20
C GLY A 163 45.89 2.84 -36.20
N GLN A 164 44.61 2.51 -36.35
CA GLN A 164 43.68 3.10 -37.31
C GLN A 164 42.66 3.99 -36.62
N GLY A 165 43.11 5.11 -36.10
CA GLY A 165 42.26 6.10 -35.42
C GLY A 165 41.44 6.99 -36.37
N THR A 166 40.84 6.44 -37.42
CA THR A 166 39.95 7.22 -38.32
C THR A 166 38.55 7.33 -37.77
N LEU A 167 37.86 8.43 -38.08
CA LEU A 167 36.49 8.67 -37.59
C LEU A 167 35.54 7.55 -37.94
N ASP A 168 35.67 6.96 -39.13
CA ASP A 168 34.83 5.84 -39.61
C ASP A 168 34.98 4.59 -38.74
N LYS A 169 36.14 4.38 -38.13
CA LYS A 169 36.43 3.23 -37.25
C LYS A 169 35.93 3.45 -35.80
N VAL A 170 35.80 4.71 -35.40
CA VAL A 170 35.36 5.12 -34.03
C VAL A 170 33.86 5.27 -33.92
N ALA A 171 33.22 5.83 -34.94
CA ALA A 171 31.81 6.23 -34.90
C ALA A 171 30.86 5.03 -34.68
N GLY A 172 31.15 3.88 -35.31
CA GLY A 172 30.33 2.67 -35.14
C GLY A 172 30.28 2.16 -33.70
N PRO A 173 31.44 1.72 -33.13
CA PRO A 173 31.49 1.18 -31.77
C PRO A 173 31.02 2.16 -30.69
N VAL A 174 31.30 3.47 -30.82
CA VAL A 174 30.82 4.48 -29.90
C VAL A 174 29.29 4.65 -30.00
N GLY A 175 28.78 4.66 -31.24
CA GLY A 175 27.33 4.71 -31.47
C GLY A 175 26.58 3.51 -30.86
N GLU A 176 27.17 2.31 -30.99
CA GLU A 176 26.63 1.09 -30.40
C GLU A 176 26.65 1.13 -28.86
N ALA A 177 27.74 1.62 -28.27
CA ALA A 177 27.82 1.75 -26.83
C ALA A 177 26.68 2.68 -26.28
N LEU A 178 26.33 3.76 -26.97
CA LEU A 178 25.25 4.67 -26.55
C LEU A 178 23.87 3.99 -26.48
N ILE A 179 23.66 2.89 -27.20
CA ILE A 179 22.43 2.10 -27.13
C ILE A 179 22.17 1.61 -25.70
N MET A 180 23.22 1.25 -24.94
CA MET A 180 23.07 0.77 -23.56
C MET A 180 22.43 1.82 -22.64
N THR A 181 22.84 3.09 -22.76
CA THR A 181 22.19 4.17 -22.00
C THR A 181 20.73 4.36 -22.40
N ALA A 182 20.43 4.30 -23.70
CA ALA A 182 19.05 4.39 -24.19
C ALA A 182 18.18 3.25 -23.65
N LEU A 183 18.70 2.01 -23.61
CA LEU A 183 18.03 0.86 -23.01
C LEU A 183 17.81 1.04 -21.50
N GLY A 184 18.81 1.54 -20.77
CA GLY A 184 18.68 1.85 -19.35
C GLY A 184 17.55 2.86 -19.08
N LEU A 185 17.46 3.92 -19.87
CA LEU A 185 16.37 4.93 -19.78
C LEU A 185 15.02 4.34 -20.19
N ALA A 186 14.97 3.49 -21.22
CA ALA A 186 13.74 2.84 -21.64
C ALA A 186 13.14 1.91 -20.55
N VAL A 187 13.97 1.31 -19.71
CA VAL A 187 13.55 0.53 -18.54
C VAL A 187 13.13 1.45 -17.38
N ALA A 188 13.90 2.49 -17.11
CA ALA A 188 13.71 3.36 -15.96
C ALA A 188 12.45 4.22 -16.04
N ILE A 189 12.19 4.83 -17.19
CA ILE A 189 11.09 5.81 -17.34
C ILE A 189 9.73 5.20 -16.99
N PRO A 190 9.29 4.06 -17.58
CA PRO A 190 8.01 3.48 -17.22
C PRO A 190 7.98 3.00 -15.75
N ALA A 191 9.11 2.52 -15.21
CA ALA A 191 9.19 2.11 -13.82
C ALA A 191 8.96 3.28 -12.85
N VAL A 192 9.62 4.43 -13.05
CA VAL A 192 9.44 5.63 -12.22
C VAL A 192 8.02 6.16 -12.30
N LEU A 193 7.45 6.24 -13.50
CA LEU A 193 6.07 6.71 -13.68
C LEU A 193 5.07 5.80 -12.97
N ALA A 194 5.23 4.49 -13.10
CA ALA A 194 4.38 3.51 -12.45
C ALA A 194 4.52 3.56 -10.91
N TYR A 195 5.75 3.64 -10.39
CA TYR A 195 6.02 3.78 -8.96
C TYR A 195 5.29 4.98 -8.38
N ASN A 196 5.44 6.16 -8.98
CA ASN A 196 4.79 7.38 -8.51
C ASN A 196 3.26 7.27 -8.55
N ALA A 197 2.71 6.65 -9.59
CA ALA A 197 1.28 6.40 -9.70
C ALA A 197 0.76 5.47 -8.60
N PHE A 198 1.49 4.38 -8.30
CA PHE A 198 1.12 3.44 -7.24
C PHE A 198 1.25 4.06 -5.85
N VAL A 199 2.32 4.78 -5.55
CA VAL A 199 2.50 5.46 -4.26
C VAL A 199 1.34 6.44 -4.00
N ARG A 200 1.03 7.30 -4.98
CA ARG A 200 -0.11 8.22 -4.87
C ARG A 200 -1.43 7.49 -4.64
N ARG A 201 -1.67 6.43 -5.39
CA ARG A 201 -2.88 5.63 -5.27
C ARG A 201 -3.00 4.93 -3.93
N ASN A 202 -1.92 4.31 -3.45
CA ASN A 202 -1.89 3.63 -2.16
C ASN A 202 -2.19 4.59 -1.02
N ARG A 203 -1.63 5.81 -1.08
CA ARG A 203 -1.94 6.86 -0.10
C ARG A 203 -3.43 7.20 -0.06
N ILE A 204 -4.07 7.34 -1.22
CA ILE A 204 -5.52 7.64 -1.30
C ILE A 204 -6.33 6.45 -0.79
N TRP A 205 -5.94 5.23 -1.14
CA TRP A 205 -6.58 4.00 -0.68
C TRP A 205 -6.56 3.87 0.84
N LEU A 206 -5.39 4.06 1.46
CA LEU A 206 -5.23 3.99 2.90
C LEU A 206 -5.99 5.12 3.63
N ALA A 207 -6.05 6.31 3.06
CA ALA A 207 -6.85 7.41 3.61
C ALA A 207 -8.36 7.08 3.61
N HIS A 208 -8.88 6.41 2.56
CA HIS A 208 -10.27 5.96 2.55
C HIS A 208 -10.51 4.84 3.58
N LEU A 209 -9.54 3.94 3.74
CA LEU A 209 -9.63 2.87 4.73
C LEU A 209 -9.61 3.42 6.16
N ASP A 210 -8.79 4.44 6.43
CA ASP A 210 -8.72 5.13 7.71
C ASP A 210 -10.03 5.87 8.03
N ALA A 211 -10.59 6.57 7.05
CA ALA A 211 -11.91 7.20 7.20
C ALA A 211 -13.00 6.17 7.53
N PHE A 212 -13.03 5.05 6.80
CA PHE A 212 -13.96 3.96 7.08
C PHE A 212 -13.75 3.35 8.48
N ALA A 213 -12.51 3.19 8.93
CA ALA A 213 -12.19 2.72 10.29
C ALA A 213 -12.77 3.66 11.35
N HIS A 214 -12.69 4.97 11.13
CA HIS A 214 -13.26 5.96 12.03
C HIS A 214 -14.79 5.86 12.10
N ASP A 215 -15.46 5.77 10.95
CA ASP A 215 -16.92 5.60 10.89
C ASP A 215 -17.36 4.29 11.55
N LEU A 216 -16.63 3.20 11.30
CA LEU A 216 -16.86 1.90 11.92
C LEU A 216 -16.68 1.95 13.44
N PHE A 217 -15.64 2.65 13.92
CA PHE A 217 -15.42 2.84 15.35
C PHE A 217 -16.61 3.55 16.02
N ILE A 218 -17.10 4.63 15.41
CA ILE A 218 -18.28 5.35 15.91
C ILE A 218 -19.49 4.42 15.92
N LEU A 219 -19.74 3.71 14.83
CA LEU A 219 -20.88 2.80 14.68
C LEU A 219 -20.87 1.70 15.76
N ILE A 220 -19.72 1.10 16.05
CA ILE A 220 -19.57 0.07 17.08
C ILE A 220 -19.77 0.66 18.48
N THR A 221 -19.16 1.83 18.75
CA THR A 221 -19.19 2.43 20.09
C THR A 221 -20.55 3.01 20.44
N VAL A 222 -21.24 3.64 19.49
CA VAL A 222 -22.60 4.21 19.69
C VAL A 222 -23.67 3.12 19.68
N GLY A 223 -23.53 2.11 18.79
CA GLY A 223 -24.47 0.99 18.73
C GLY A 223 -24.47 0.16 20.02
N ASP A 224 -23.33 0.03 20.68
CA ASP A 224 -23.19 -0.68 21.95
C ASP A 224 -23.89 0.04 23.12
N ASN A 225 -23.96 1.37 23.09
CA ASN A 225 -24.64 2.17 24.10
C ASN A 225 -26.18 2.09 23.99
N ASN A 226 -26.73 1.80 22.82
CA ASN A 226 -28.16 1.65 22.62
C ASN A 226 -28.69 0.26 23.02
N ASP A 227 -27.83 -0.75 23.09
CA ASP A 227 -28.18 -2.10 23.57
C ASP A 227 -28.05 -2.25 25.12
N ALA A 228 -27.57 -1.21 25.83
CA ALA A 228 -27.59 -1.19 27.28
C ALA A 228 -29.05 -1.03 27.75
N PRO A 229 -29.58 -2.01 28.51
CA PRO A 229 -30.95 -1.92 28.99
C PRO A 229 -31.11 -0.64 29.84
N ALA A 230 -32.17 0.11 29.59
CA ALA A 230 -32.58 1.35 30.28
C ALA A 230 -32.84 1.18 31.79
N ALA A 231 -32.21 0.17 32.43
CA ALA A 231 -32.43 -0.21 33.82
C ALA A 231 -31.57 0.54 34.85
N SER A 232 -30.70 1.45 34.46
CA SER A 232 -29.78 2.13 35.39
C SER A 232 -30.12 3.62 35.65
N LEU A 233 -31.25 4.13 35.13
CA LEU A 233 -31.69 5.51 35.40
C LEU A 233 -32.83 5.62 36.41
N GLN A 234 -33.20 4.54 37.11
CA GLN A 234 -34.23 4.55 38.17
C GLN A 234 -33.68 4.06 39.49
N SER A 235 -32.68 4.73 40.05
CA SER A 235 -32.46 4.69 41.51
C SER A 235 -31.69 5.94 41.96
N SER A 236 -32.34 7.10 41.81
CA SER A 236 -31.99 8.24 42.66
C SER A 236 -32.83 8.08 43.91
N PRO A 237 -32.30 7.91 45.13
CA PRO A 237 -33.06 7.93 46.34
C PRO A 237 -33.64 9.36 46.49
N LYS A 238 -35.00 9.46 46.54
CA LYS A 238 -35.65 10.66 47.04
C LYS A 238 -35.18 10.86 48.46
N THR A 239 -34.24 11.75 48.67
CA THR A 239 -33.97 12.32 49.99
C THR A 239 -35.13 13.26 50.31
N ASP A 240 -36.05 12.81 51.10
CA ASP A 240 -37.07 13.64 51.74
C ASP A 240 -36.36 14.67 52.62
N MET A 241 -36.23 15.87 52.10
CA MET A 241 -35.80 17.04 52.87
C MET A 241 -37.05 17.68 53.42
N GLU A 242 -37.54 17.09 54.52
CA GLU A 242 -38.52 17.70 55.41
C GLU A 242 -37.83 18.89 56.12
N ILE A 243 -38.05 20.08 55.58
CA ILE A 243 -37.65 21.33 56.22
C ILE A 243 -38.57 21.54 57.41
N THR A 244 -38.08 21.19 58.60
CA THR A 244 -38.73 21.61 59.89
C THR A 244 -38.54 23.11 60.01
N VAL A 245 -39.60 23.82 59.67
CA VAL A 245 -39.80 25.20 60.07
C VAL A 245 -40.50 25.23 61.50
N ALA A 246 -39.69 25.19 62.51
CA ALA A 246 -40.16 25.45 63.85
C ALA A 246 -39.05 26.14 64.67
N SER A 247 -39.38 27.22 65.25
CA SER A 247 -38.73 27.95 66.37
C SER A 247 -37.57 28.90 66.03
N ILE A 248 -37.97 30.08 65.56
CA ILE A 248 -37.35 31.31 66.05
C ILE A 248 -38.48 32.29 66.37
N GLU A 249 -39.25 32.02 67.45
CA GLU A 249 -39.99 33.04 68.23
C GLU A 249 -39.47 32.90 69.64
N GLY A 250 -38.90 34.00 70.19
CA GLY A 250 -38.70 34.17 71.61
C GLY A 250 -37.31 34.30 72.10
N ARG A 251 -36.78 35.53 72.07
CA ARG A 251 -36.19 36.26 73.23
C ARG A 251 -35.44 37.51 72.78
N GLN A 252 -36.09 38.60 73.12
CA GLN A 252 -35.54 39.90 73.57
C GLN A 252 -34.44 40.52 72.81
#